data_6da92c6c5c7d0cbc0d66d8998b0ab59c
#
_entry.id   6da92c6c5c7d0cbc0d66d8998b0ab59c
#
_cell.length_a   1.000
_cell.length_b   1.000
_cell.length_c   1.000
_cell.angle_alpha   90.00
_cell.angle_beta   90.00
_cell.angle_gamma   90.00
#
_symmetry.space_group_name_H-M   'P 1'
#
loop_
_entity.id
_entity.type
_entity.pdbx_description
1 polymer ?
#
loop_
_entity_poly.entity_id
_entity_poly.type
_entity_poly.pdbx_seq_one_letter_code
_entity_poly.pdbx_strand_id
1 'polypeptide(L)'
;MIGLLLFIACDQTTFRTNFDEEEPAILYQAETKTDAPQTAEQLLVINYNIKYGGARLSFFWECDGERYNMTVEEVTGHLDAIAEFITDADPDILILQEVDRSSLRSNYIDQTQYLLDRTNLNYGAYASQHSVDFLPTDGMGHVDFGNAILSKWPISEATRISLPLVESYPAYYKYLYLKRHVLTAKIDLPWNDHFYAIDTHLEAFSEGNTKLDQITKFHSVLTDLSAEGMDWVAAGDLNSLPKGSDNLKDFPDDCPGMFDVDDYSGEEDWIDPLFNDFNSAMNLTEYAADNEAWYSYTGKAEEGWSRTLDYVFTNGTWVNDGADNMVMQSVEQGGYETIYLSDHAPVQAILEVE
;
A
#
# COMPACT_ATOMS: atom_id res chain seq x y z
N MET A 1 46.38 8.43 -34.26
CA MET A 1 44.97 8.05 -34.36
C MET A 1 44.66 7.22 -33.11
N ILE A 2 44.22 7.89 -32.04
CA ILE A 2 43.91 7.27 -30.76
C ILE A 2 42.40 7.00 -30.79
N GLY A 3 42.01 5.71 -30.90
CA GLY A 3 40.63 5.28 -30.83
C GLY A 3 40.14 5.41 -29.40
N LEU A 4 39.20 6.32 -29.16
CA LEU A 4 38.44 6.44 -27.92
C LEU A 4 37.42 5.29 -27.88
N LEU A 5 37.73 4.22 -27.15
CA LEU A 5 36.76 3.18 -26.80
C LEU A 5 35.84 3.78 -25.73
N LEU A 6 34.65 4.25 -26.15
CA LEU A 6 33.53 4.47 -25.28
C LEU A 6 33.05 3.09 -24.82
N PHE A 7 33.37 2.71 -23.59
CA PHE A 7 32.65 1.69 -22.87
C PHE A 7 31.31 2.31 -22.48
N ILE A 8 30.26 2.07 -23.26
CA ILE A 8 28.90 2.21 -22.81
C ILE A 8 28.68 1.03 -21.87
N ALA A 9 28.91 1.25 -20.58
CA ALA A 9 28.32 0.41 -19.56
C ALA A 9 26.81 0.65 -19.62
N CYS A 10 26.11 -0.16 -20.40
CA CYS A 10 24.68 -0.30 -20.24
C CYS A 10 24.47 -0.95 -18.87
N ASP A 11 24.30 -0.14 -17.86
CA ASP A 11 23.69 -0.56 -16.63
C ASP A 11 22.26 -0.93 -17.00
N GLN A 12 21.88 -2.20 -16.86
CA GLN A 12 20.56 -2.71 -17.24
C GLN A 12 19.44 -2.16 -16.33
N THR A 13 19.79 -1.31 -15.37
CA THR A 13 18.88 -0.67 -14.41
C THR A 13 18.39 0.70 -14.86
N THR A 14 18.91 1.26 -15.92
CA THR A 14 18.81 2.68 -16.27
C THR A 14 17.49 3.12 -16.87
N PHE A 15 16.43 2.60 -16.87
CA PHE A 15 15.05 2.97 -17.28
C PHE A 15 14.12 1.76 -17.15
N ARG A 16 13.91 1.27 -15.94
CA ARG A 16 12.98 0.19 -15.71
C ARG A 16 11.55 0.72 -15.70
N THR A 17 11.07 1.12 -16.84
CA THR A 17 9.68 1.60 -17.02
C THR A 17 8.72 0.48 -17.40
N ASN A 18 9.20 -0.71 -17.66
CA ASN A 18 8.39 -1.88 -17.96
C ASN A 18 8.72 -3.00 -16.98
N PHE A 19 7.70 -3.66 -16.51
CA PHE A 19 7.76 -4.85 -15.67
C PHE A 19 7.19 -6.03 -16.47
N ASP A 20 7.65 -7.24 -16.18
CA ASP A 20 7.05 -8.46 -16.70
C ASP A 20 5.64 -8.66 -16.09
N GLU A 21 4.84 -9.54 -16.66
CA GLU A 21 3.52 -9.87 -16.12
C GLU A 21 3.66 -10.40 -14.68
N GLU A 22 4.65 -11.25 -14.47
CA GLU A 22 5.08 -11.74 -13.16
C GLU A 22 6.58 -11.67 -13.05
N GLU A 23 7.10 -11.16 -11.93
CA GLU A 23 8.53 -11.10 -11.67
C GLU A 23 8.82 -11.22 -10.16
N PRO A 24 10.01 -11.71 -9.77
CA PRO A 24 10.40 -11.75 -8.37
C PRO A 24 10.44 -10.35 -7.75
N ALA A 25 9.88 -10.22 -6.56
CA ALA A 25 10.00 -9.03 -5.73
C ALA A 25 11.37 -8.99 -5.01
N ILE A 26 11.74 -7.84 -4.49
CA ILE A 26 12.99 -7.64 -3.76
C ILE A 26 12.77 -8.10 -2.31
N LEU A 27 13.64 -8.98 -1.82
CA LEU A 27 13.59 -9.45 -0.43
C LEU A 27 14.56 -8.63 0.45
N TYR A 28 14.10 -8.33 1.65
CA TYR A 28 14.80 -7.56 2.68
C TYR A 28 14.93 -8.33 3.98
N GLN A 29 15.91 -7.93 4.79
CA GLN A 29 16.08 -8.40 6.15
C GLN A 29 16.55 -7.24 7.03
N ALA A 30 16.05 -7.15 8.25
CA ALA A 30 16.55 -6.23 9.25
C ALA A 30 18.04 -6.51 9.55
N GLU A 31 18.83 -5.46 9.80
CA GLU A 31 20.22 -5.58 10.23
C GLU A 31 20.34 -6.34 11.57
N THR A 32 19.39 -6.09 12.46
CA THR A 32 19.27 -6.81 13.75
C THR A 32 17.89 -7.41 13.86
N LYS A 33 17.82 -8.73 14.00
CA LYS A 33 16.55 -9.44 14.11
C LYS A 33 16.12 -9.61 15.54
N THR A 34 14.83 -9.51 15.76
CA THR A 34 14.16 -9.89 17.01
C THR A 34 13.71 -11.35 16.96
N ASP A 35 13.46 -11.95 18.12
CA ASP A 35 12.92 -13.32 18.18
C ASP A 35 11.45 -13.32 17.72
N ALA A 36 11.15 -14.11 16.69
CA ALA A 36 9.77 -14.35 16.26
C ALA A 36 9.13 -15.49 17.03
N PRO A 37 7.82 -15.40 17.37
CA PRO A 37 7.09 -16.48 18.04
C PRO A 37 7.17 -17.80 17.24
N GLN A 38 7.28 -18.92 17.96
CA GLN A 38 7.29 -20.25 17.34
C GLN A 38 5.90 -20.85 17.19
N THR A 39 4.91 -20.26 17.84
CA THR A 39 3.48 -20.58 17.77
C THR A 39 2.69 -19.31 17.99
N ALA A 40 1.56 -19.17 17.36
CA ALA A 40 0.58 -18.13 17.64
C ALA A 40 -0.83 -18.72 17.48
N GLU A 41 -1.80 -18.17 18.18
CA GLU A 41 -3.22 -18.45 18.00
C GLU A 41 -3.89 -17.39 17.13
N GLN A 42 -3.21 -16.26 16.95
CA GLN A 42 -3.66 -15.13 16.14
C GLN A 42 -2.49 -14.37 15.54
N LEU A 43 -2.73 -13.66 14.44
CA LEU A 43 -1.81 -12.73 13.80
C LEU A 43 -2.41 -11.32 13.76
N LEU A 44 -1.68 -10.35 14.28
CA LEU A 44 -2.01 -8.94 14.12
C LEU A 44 -1.48 -8.44 12.77
N VAL A 45 -2.38 -8.04 11.89
CA VAL A 45 -2.08 -7.48 10.56
C VAL A 45 -2.45 -6.02 10.54
N ILE A 46 -1.55 -5.18 10.03
CA ILE A 46 -1.83 -3.76 9.79
C ILE A 46 -1.59 -3.46 8.32
N ASN A 47 -2.57 -2.83 7.67
CA ASN A 47 -2.46 -2.21 6.35
C ASN A 47 -2.25 -0.72 6.50
N TYR A 48 -1.27 -0.13 5.79
CA TYR A 48 -1.01 1.30 5.91
C TYR A 48 -0.39 1.91 4.63
N ASN A 49 -1.08 2.83 4.00
CA ASN A 49 -0.50 3.71 2.99
C ASN A 49 0.26 4.83 3.72
N ILE A 50 1.60 4.87 3.56
CA ILE A 50 2.47 5.79 4.31
C ILE A 50 2.85 7.06 3.55
N LYS A 51 2.22 7.31 2.38
CA LYS A 51 2.49 8.51 1.57
C LYS A 51 3.99 8.80 1.43
N TYR A 52 4.78 7.78 1.07
CA TYR A 52 6.26 7.87 0.93
C TYR A 52 6.98 8.62 2.09
N GLY A 53 6.45 8.53 3.31
CA GLY A 53 6.97 9.29 4.46
C GLY A 53 6.74 10.81 4.34
N GLY A 54 5.78 11.23 3.55
CA GLY A 54 5.44 12.63 3.31
C GLY A 54 4.63 13.29 4.41
N ALA A 55 3.99 12.50 5.27
CA ALA A 55 3.08 12.98 6.31
C ALA A 55 2.06 13.98 5.74
N ARG A 56 1.96 15.18 6.30
CA ARG A 56 1.05 16.24 5.82
C ARG A 56 1.75 17.35 5.01
N LEU A 57 2.94 17.07 4.47
CA LEU A 57 3.55 17.98 3.52
C LEU A 57 2.74 17.97 2.23
N SER A 58 2.37 19.18 1.75
CA SER A 58 1.61 19.33 0.51
C SER A 58 2.54 19.36 -0.68
N PHE A 59 2.50 18.31 -1.51
CA PHE A 59 3.27 18.20 -2.73
C PHE A 59 2.52 18.83 -3.90
N PHE A 60 3.24 19.20 -4.99
CA PHE A 60 2.71 19.94 -6.12
C PHE A 60 1.54 19.26 -6.85
N TRP A 61 1.32 17.96 -6.64
CA TRP A 61 0.17 17.21 -7.15
C TRP A 61 -1.02 17.18 -6.20
N GLU A 62 -0.91 17.84 -5.04
CA GLU A 62 -1.98 17.96 -4.06
C GLU A 62 -2.56 19.39 -4.06
N CYS A 63 -3.66 19.55 -3.35
CA CYS A 63 -4.30 20.86 -3.17
C CYS A 63 -3.34 21.91 -2.65
N ASP A 64 -3.17 22.99 -3.39
CA ASP A 64 -2.32 24.13 -3.02
C ASP A 64 -0.85 23.75 -2.67
N GLY A 65 -0.41 22.56 -3.10
CA GLY A 65 0.92 22.06 -2.81
C GLY A 65 1.99 22.70 -3.72
N GLU A 66 3.13 23.03 -3.12
CA GLU A 66 4.27 23.62 -3.82
C GLU A 66 5.56 22.80 -3.65
N ARG A 67 5.52 21.71 -2.87
CA ARG A 67 6.70 20.90 -2.55
C ARG A 67 6.97 19.87 -3.66
N TYR A 68 8.25 19.65 -3.93
CA TYR A 68 8.73 18.59 -4.84
C TYR A 68 9.54 17.54 -4.09
N ASN A 69 10.29 17.96 -3.09
CA ASN A 69 11.20 17.12 -2.31
C ASN A 69 11.09 17.46 -0.83
N MET A 70 11.39 16.47 0.00
CA MET A 70 11.61 16.63 1.45
C MET A 70 13.08 16.92 1.73
N THR A 71 13.41 17.47 2.89
CA THR A 71 14.76 17.39 3.45
C THR A 71 14.99 16.03 4.10
N VAL A 72 16.25 15.67 4.35
CA VAL A 72 16.58 14.43 5.07
C VAL A 72 15.91 14.41 6.45
N GLU A 73 15.95 15.55 7.16
CA GLU A 73 15.35 15.71 8.49
C GLU A 73 13.84 15.53 8.48
N GLU A 74 13.13 16.03 7.45
CA GLU A 74 11.69 15.86 7.32
C GLU A 74 11.35 14.37 7.10
N VAL A 75 11.93 13.73 6.08
CA VAL A 75 11.59 12.35 5.76
C VAL A 75 11.97 11.39 6.88
N THR A 76 13.16 11.57 7.52
CA THR A 76 13.56 10.71 8.64
C THR A 76 12.70 10.95 9.87
N GLY A 77 12.34 12.19 10.16
CA GLY A 77 11.44 12.51 11.28
C GLY A 77 10.05 11.91 11.11
N HIS A 78 9.50 11.92 9.89
CA HIS A 78 8.22 11.27 9.61
C HIS A 78 8.31 9.74 9.69
N LEU A 79 9.37 9.15 9.12
CA LEU A 79 9.58 7.71 9.19
C LEU A 79 9.87 7.22 10.62
N ASP A 80 10.55 8.02 11.46
CA ASP A 80 10.75 7.71 12.88
C ASP A 80 9.41 7.69 13.63
N ALA A 81 8.51 8.65 13.35
CA ALA A 81 7.17 8.66 13.94
C ALA A 81 6.30 7.47 13.48
N ILE A 82 6.39 7.08 12.20
CA ILE A 82 5.73 5.87 11.69
C ILE A 82 6.34 4.62 12.35
N ALA A 83 7.67 4.54 12.51
CA ALA A 83 8.35 3.42 13.17
C ALA A 83 7.99 3.31 14.66
N GLU A 84 7.80 4.44 15.37
CA GLU A 84 7.32 4.47 16.74
C GLU A 84 5.89 3.89 16.82
N PHE A 85 4.99 4.36 15.96
CA PHE A 85 3.63 3.80 15.83
C PHE A 85 3.65 2.29 15.58
N ILE A 86 4.44 1.81 14.59
CA ILE A 86 4.56 0.38 14.27
C ILE A 86 5.11 -0.40 15.46
N THR A 87 6.10 0.13 16.17
CA THR A 87 6.71 -0.54 17.33
C THR A 87 5.73 -0.68 18.48
N ASP A 88 4.93 0.33 18.75
CA ASP A 88 3.92 0.32 19.82
C ASP A 88 2.72 -0.57 19.47
N ALA A 89 2.29 -0.57 18.21
CA ALA A 89 1.23 -1.46 17.72
C ALA A 89 1.70 -2.93 17.62
N ASP A 90 3.01 -3.15 17.41
CA ASP A 90 3.70 -4.45 17.33
C ASP A 90 3.03 -5.46 16.37
N PRO A 91 2.72 -5.10 15.10
CA PRO A 91 2.10 -6.03 14.18
C PRO A 91 2.98 -7.24 13.88
N ASP A 92 2.34 -8.36 13.57
CA ASP A 92 3.00 -9.57 13.11
C ASP A 92 3.32 -9.48 11.61
N ILE A 93 2.43 -8.83 10.86
CA ILE A 93 2.55 -8.54 9.43
C ILE A 93 2.10 -7.09 9.20
N LEU A 94 2.92 -6.35 8.47
CA LEU A 94 2.65 -4.97 8.06
C LEU A 94 2.63 -4.90 6.53
N ILE A 95 1.54 -4.40 5.98
CA ILE A 95 1.31 -4.25 4.53
C ILE A 95 1.30 -2.77 4.22
N LEU A 96 2.20 -2.32 3.35
CA LEU A 96 2.49 -0.91 3.13
C LEU A 96 2.32 -0.51 1.67
N GLN A 97 1.60 0.58 1.43
CA GLN A 97 1.54 1.22 0.12
C GLN A 97 2.31 2.54 0.14
N GLU A 98 2.67 3.02 -1.04
CA GLU A 98 3.42 4.25 -1.26
C GLU A 98 4.77 4.31 -0.53
N VAL A 99 5.54 3.25 -0.63
CA VAL A 99 6.88 3.14 -0.04
C VAL A 99 7.94 3.57 -1.05
N ASP A 100 8.70 4.61 -0.76
CA ASP A 100 9.88 4.98 -1.57
C ASP A 100 11.05 4.05 -1.27
N ARG A 101 11.66 3.51 -2.32
CA ARG A 101 12.90 2.74 -2.24
C ARG A 101 14.11 3.59 -2.60
N SER A 102 14.00 4.38 -3.67
CA SER A 102 15.09 5.22 -4.16
C SER A 102 14.51 6.38 -4.95
N SER A 103 13.89 7.33 -4.27
CA SER A 103 13.28 8.50 -4.90
C SER A 103 13.97 9.78 -4.46
N LEU A 104 14.19 10.72 -5.41
CA LEU A 104 14.77 12.02 -5.10
C LEU A 104 13.91 12.77 -4.07
N ARG A 105 12.58 12.68 -4.16
CA ARG A 105 11.65 13.37 -3.25
C ARG A 105 11.87 13.00 -1.77
N SER A 106 12.34 11.79 -1.49
CA SER A 106 12.65 11.29 -0.15
C SER A 106 14.14 11.07 0.10
N ASN A 107 15.00 11.82 -0.61
CA ASN A 107 16.46 11.78 -0.50
C ASN A 107 17.07 10.38 -0.70
N TYR A 108 16.49 9.56 -1.55
CA TYR A 108 16.94 8.19 -1.85
C TYR A 108 16.97 7.26 -0.63
N ILE A 109 16.20 7.55 0.40
CA ILE A 109 16.06 6.69 1.58
C ILE A 109 15.24 5.46 1.19
N ASP A 110 15.81 4.28 1.39
CA ASP A 110 15.09 3.01 1.29
C ASP A 110 14.20 2.84 2.52
N GLN A 111 12.92 3.17 2.37
CA GLN A 111 11.97 3.21 3.48
C GLN A 111 11.65 1.81 4.01
N THR A 112 11.69 0.78 3.14
CA THR A 112 11.52 -0.61 3.56
C THR A 112 12.63 -1.02 4.54
N GLN A 113 13.90 -0.80 4.19
CA GLN A 113 15.02 -1.10 5.08
C GLN A 113 15.00 -0.21 6.32
N TYR A 114 14.66 1.07 6.16
CA TYR A 114 14.58 2.03 7.26
C TYR A 114 13.61 1.59 8.35
N LEU A 115 12.42 1.13 7.98
CA LEU A 115 11.40 0.64 8.90
C LEU A 115 11.78 -0.71 9.53
N LEU A 116 12.35 -1.64 8.74
CA LEU A 116 12.84 -2.92 9.27
C LEU A 116 13.89 -2.73 10.36
N ASP A 117 14.82 -1.78 10.19
CA ASP A 117 15.91 -1.55 11.15
C ASP A 117 15.47 -0.79 12.43
N ARG A 118 14.20 -0.35 12.48
CA ARG A 118 13.64 0.45 13.60
C ARG A 118 12.42 -0.15 14.27
N THR A 119 11.97 -1.30 13.79
CA THR A 119 10.79 -1.98 14.32
C THR A 119 11.13 -3.42 14.72
N ASN A 120 10.13 -4.17 15.20
CA ASN A 120 10.29 -5.58 15.55
C ASN A 120 10.07 -6.53 14.35
N LEU A 121 9.91 -5.98 13.14
CA LEU A 121 9.76 -6.75 11.92
C LEU A 121 11.13 -7.12 11.36
N ASN A 122 11.29 -8.37 10.94
CA ASN A 122 12.61 -8.95 10.62
C ASN A 122 12.88 -9.10 9.14
N TYR A 123 11.83 -9.24 8.34
CA TYR A 123 11.89 -9.56 6.92
C TYR A 123 10.94 -8.69 6.12
N GLY A 124 11.29 -8.43 4.88
CA GLY A 124 10.44 -7.64 3.99
C GLY A 124 10.47 -8.14 2.55
N ALA A 125 9.41 -7.83 1.83
CA ALA A 125 9.33 -7.92 0.37
C ALA A 125 8.88 -6.56 -0.18
N TYR A 126 9.46 -6.14 -1.29
CA TYR A 126 9.13 -4.88 -1.96
C TYR A 126 8.98 -5.07 -3.46
N ALA A 127 7.98 -4.43 -4.04
CA ALA A 127 7.80 -4.36 -5.49
C ALA A 127 7.51 -2.93 -5.95
N SER A 128 8.23 -2.48 -6.98
CA SER A 128 8.05 -1.15 -7.54
C SER A 128 6.74 -1.07 -8.35
N GLN A 129 6.00 0.00 -8.16
CA GLN A 129 4.90 0.41 -9.06
C GLN A 129 5.30 1.54 -10.00
N HIS A 130 6.37 2.26 -9.67
CA HIS A 130 6.93 3.29 -10.52
C HIS A 130 8.45 3.33 -10.35
N SER A 131 9.18 3.05 -11.42
CA SER A 131 10.64 3.11 -11.42
C SER A 131 11.11 3.82 -12.68
N VAL A 132 11.58 5.06 -12.53
CA VAL A 132 11.97 5.95 -13.63
C VAL A 132 13.21 6.74 -13.20
N ASP A 133 14.28 6.68 -13.99
CA ASP A 133 15.52 7.41 -13.70
C ASP A 133 15.36 8.93 -13.74
N PHE A 134 14.47 9.42 -14.58
CA PHE A 134 14.21 10.84 -14.70
C PHE A 134 12.78 11.11 -15.14
N LEU A 135 11.99 11.70 -14.26
CA LEU A 135 10.73 12.33 -14.61
C LEU A 135 11.02 13.78 -15.03
N PRO A 136 10.61 14.18 -16.24
CA PRO A 136 10.85 15.54 -16.76
C PRO A 136 9.86 16.56 -16.15
N THR A 137 9.44 16.38 -14.91
CA THR A 137 8.60 17.29 -14.15
C THR A 137 9.44 17.99 -13.10
N ASP A 138 9.15 19.22 -12.83
CA ASP A 138 9.94 20.14 -12.03
C ASP A 138 10.47 19.55 -10.71
N GLY A 139 11.71 19.04 -10.75
CA GLY A 139 12.44 18.61 -9.56
C GLY A 139 12.18 17.17 -9.07
N MET A 140 11.28 16.39 -9.66
CA MET A 140 11.06 15.01 -9.21
C MET A 140 12.26 14.07 -9.47
N GLY A 141 12.95 14.24 -10.61
CA GLY A 141 14.16 13.47 -10.91
C GLY A 141 13.92 11.95 -10.92
N HIS A 142 14.82 11.21 -10.25
CA HIS A 142 14.67 9.75 -10.10
C HIS A 142 13.56 9.38 -9.13
N VAL A 143 12.77 8.40 -9.51
CA VAL A 143 11.68 7.84 -8.70
C VAL A 143 11.75 6.32 -8.73
N ASP A 144 11.71 5.69 -7.58
CA ASP A 144 11.45 4.27 -7.40
C ASP A 144 10.60 4.11 -6.14
N PHE A 145 9.29 3.91 -6.33
CA PHE A 145 8.37 3.68 -5.25
C PHE A 145 7.35 2.58 -5.58
N GLY A 146 6.80 1.97 -4.55
CA GLY A 146 5.90 0.84 -4.69
C GLY A 146 5.25 0.43 -3.40
N ASN A 147 5.10 -0.88 -3.24
CA ASN A 147 4.46 -1.50 -2.11
C ASN A 147 5.43 -2.41 -1.37
N ALA A 148 5.22 -2.61 -0.08
CA ALA A 148 6.06 -3.48 0.75
C ALA A 148 5.23 -4.30 1.73
N ILE A 149 5.67 -5.53 1.99
CA ILE A 149 5.15 -6.39 3.05
C ILE A 149 6.30 -6.67 4.02
N LEU A 150 6.10 -6.37 5.30
CA LEU A 150 7.05 -6.65 6.36
C LEU A 150 6.48 -7.72 7.31
N SER A 151 7.34 -8.59 7.84
CA SER A 151 6.95 -9.71 8.68
C SER A 151 7.95 -9.98 9.80
N LYS A 152 7.46 -10.48 10.93
CA LYS A 152 8.32 -11.05 11.99
C LYS A 152 9.01 -12.34 11.53
N TRP A 153 8.40 -13.11 10.63
CA TRP A 153 8.92 -14.40 10.13
C TRP A 153 9.54 -14.27 8.74
N PRO A 154 10.38 -15.24 8.34
CA PRO A 154 11.01 -15.22 7.01
C PRO A 154 9.98 -15.14 5.88
N ILE A 155 10.35 -14.41 4.84
CA ILE A 155 9.66 -14.40 3.54
C ILE A 155 10.53 -15.21 2.58
N SER A 156 10.05 -16.38 2.17
CA SER A 156 10.83 -17.31 1.31
C SER A 156 10.65 -17.02 -0.17
N GLU A 157 9.49 -16.48 -0.55
CA GLU A 157 9.14 -16.15 -1.93
C GLU A 157 8.28 -14.89 -1.95
N ALA A 158 8.53 -14.01 -2.91
CA ALA A 158 7.67 -12.88 -3.15
C ALA A 158 7.63 -12.56 -4.65
N THR A 159 6.43 -12.30 -5.16
CA THR A 159 6.17 -12.08 -6.59
C THR A 159 5.38 -10.79 -6.79
N ARG A 160 5.84 -9.99 -7.75
CA ARG A 160 5.11 -8.86 -8.30
C ARG A 160 4.27 -9.35 -9.50
N ILE A 161 2.96 -9.16 -9.45
CA ILE A 161 2.02 -9.52 -10.52
C ILE A 161 1.46 -8.22 -11.09
N SER A 162 1.70 -7.95 -12.37
CA SER A 162 1.26 -6.72 -13.03
C SER A 162 -0.26 -6.64 -13.13
N LEU A 163 -0.81 -5.45 -12.85
CA LEU A 163 -2.22 -5.13 -13.05
C LEU A 163 -2.43 -4.43 -14.41
N PRO A 164 -3.65 -4.46 -14.97
CA PRO A 164 -3.99 -3.76 -16.19
C PRO A 164 -3.63 -2.27 -16.14
N LEU A 165 -3.11 -1.76 -17.26
CA LEU A 165 -2.79 -0.34 -17.44
C LEU A 165 -3.97 0.40 -18.07
N VAL A 166 -4.06 1.72 -17.87
CA VAL A 166 -5.07 2.57 -18.48
C VAL A 166 -5.02 2.43 -20.00
N GLU A 167 -6.05 1.83 -20.59
CA GLU A 167 -6.08 1.45 -22.01
C GLU A 167 -5.99 2.67 -22.93
N SER A 168 -6.69 3.75 -22.58
CA SER A 168 -6.77 5.00 -23.36
C SER A 168 -5.46 5.77 -23.45
N TYR A 169 -4.49 5.53 -22.57
CA TYR A 169 -3.23 6.25 -22.57
C TYR A 169 -2.33 5.88 -23.74
N PRO A 170 -1.72 6.86 -24.41
CA PRO A 170 -0.76 6.59 -25.48
C PRO A 170 0.50 5.91 -24.93
N ALA A 171 1.21 5.16 -25.77
CA ALA A 171 2.35 4.34 -25.36
C ALA A 171 3.45 5.11 -24.59
N TYR A 172 3.72 6.38 -24.99
CA TYR A 172 4.72 7.20 -24.29
C TYR A 172 4.27 7.61 -22.89
N TYR A 173 2.95 7.77 -22.67
CA TYR A 173 2.38 8.08 -21.36
C TYR A 173 2.38 6.84 -20.48
N LYS A 174 1.91 5.69 -21.01
CA LYS A 174 2.01 4.39 -20.32
C LYS A 174 3.44 4.05 -19.90
N TYR A 175 4.44 4.48 -20.69
CA TYR A 175 5.85 4.28 -20.38
C TYR A 175 6.26 5.01 -19.09
N LEU A 176 5.77 6.22 -18.86
CA LEU A 176 6.09 7.06 -17.71
C LEU A 176 5.07 6.96 -16.55
N TYR A 177 3.94 6.29 -16.78
CA TYR A 177 2.84 6.21 -15.80
C TYR A 177 3.04 5.08 -14.80
N LEU A 178 2.31 5.16 -13.69
CA LEU A 178 2.27 4.14 -12.64
C LEU A 178 1.89 2.76 -13.20
N LYS A 179 2.57 1.73 -12.70
CA LYS A 179 2.32 0.33 -13.07
C LYS A 179 1.90 -0.44 -11.83
N ARG A 180 0.62 -0.29 -11.52
CA ARG A 180 0.00 -0.95 -10.39
C ARG A 180 0.22 -2.45 -10.44
N HIS A 181 0.25 -3.11 -9.29
CA HIS A 181 0.54 -4.53 -9.18
C HIS A 181 -0.09 -5.13 -7.93
N VAL A 182 -0.16 -6.44 -7.88
CA VAL A 182 -0.32 -7.23 -6.69
C VAL A 182 1.06 -7.73 -6.26
N LEU A 183 1.44 -7.51 -5.02
CA LEU A 183 2.61 -8.10 -4.39
C LEU A 183 2.15 -9.27 -3.53
N THR A 184 2.61 -10.49 -3.83
CA THR A 184 2.39 -11.67 -3.00
C THR A 184 3.68 -12.03 -2.27
N ALA A 185 3.60 -12.39 -0.98
CA ALA A 185 4.74 -12.79 -0.18
C ALA A 185 4.38 -14.04 0.63
N LYS A 186 5.12 -15.13 0.41
CA LYS A 186 5.00 -16.36 1.19
C LYS A 186 5.75 -16.18 2.49
N ILE A 187 5.03 -16.27 3.62
CA ILE A 187 5.58 -16.12 4.96
C ILE A 187 5.79 -17.51 5.58
N ASP A 188 7.02 -17.83 5.96
CA ASP A 188 7.38 -19.12 6.56
C ASP A 188 7.01 -19.12 8.04
N LEU A 189 5.70 -19.26 8.33
CA LEU A 189 5.22 -19.43 9.69
C LEU A 189 5.66 -20.81 10.23
N PRO A 190 6.19 -20.92 11.46
CA PRO A 190 6.66 -22.22 11.99
C PRO A 190 5.60 -23.30 12.08
N TRP A 191 4.32 -22.93 12.09
CA TRP A 191 3.16 -23.82 12.18
C TRP A 191 2.35 -23.93 10.89
N ASN A 192 2.61 -23.05 9.88
CA ASN A 192 1.90 -23.05 8.61
C ASN A 192 2.84 -22.66 7.48
N ASP A 193 3.18 -23.60 6.60
CA ASP A 193 4.07 -23.39 5.45
C ASP A 193 3.33 -23.00 4.15
N HIS A 194 2.02 -22.68 4.24
CA HIS A 194 1.15 -22.32 3.13
C HIS A 194 0.56 -20.92 3.26
N PHE A 195 1.15 -20.05 4.09
CA PHE A 195 0.59 -18.73 4.39
C PHE A 195 1.18 -17.64 3.49
N TYR A 196 0.30 -16.79 2.95
CA TYR A 196 0.66 -15.63 2.12
C TYR A 196 0.13 -14.32 2.70
N ALA A 197 0.96 -13.28 2.65
CA ALA A 197 0.51 -11.90 2.75
C ALA A 197 0.49 -11.28 1.34
N ILE A 198 -0.53 -10.47 1.05
CA ILE A 198 -0.78 -9.92 -0.29
C ILE A 198 -1.08 -8.44 -0.16
N ASP A 199 -0.47 -7.64 -1.03
CA ASP A 199 -0.60 -6.19 -1.06
C ASP A 199 -0.99 -5.72 -2.46
N THR A 200 -1.84 -4.71 -2.53
CA THR A 200 -2.14 -3.99 -3.76
C THR A 200 -2.42 -2.52 -3.51
N HIS A 201 -2.17 -1.69 -4.52
CA HIS A 201 -2.58 -0.30 -4.54
C HIS A 201 -3.16 0.00 -5.93
N LEU A 202 -4.47 0.16 -6.03
CA LEU A 202 -5.18 0.26 -7.29
C LEU A 202 -5.17 1.68 -7.86
N GLU A 203 -5.64 1.81 -9.09
CA GLU A 203 -5.72 3.07 -9.83
C GLU A 203 -6.69 4.04 -9.16
N ALA A 204 -6.26 5.29 -8.99
CA ALA A 204 -7.05 6.35 -8.38
C ALA A 204 -7.70 7.29 -9.43
N PHE A 205 -6.98 7.57 -10.53
CA PHE A 205 -7.25 8.72 -11.40
C PHE A 205 -7.69 8.36 -12.81
N SER A 206 -7.93 7.07 -13.12
CA SER A 206 -8.27 6.68 -14.47
C SER A 206 -9.75 6.82 -14.76
N GLU A 207 -10.07 7.42 -15.90
CA GLU A 207 -11.39 7.31 -16.48
C GLU A 207 -11.62 5.89 -17.05
N GLY A 208 -12.85 5.41 -16.98
CA GLY A 208 -13.25 4.12 -17.57
C GLY A 208 -13.06 2.94 -16.60
N ASN A 209 -12.87 1.74 -17.14
CA ASN A 209 -12.95 0.49 -16.37
C ASN A 209 -11.58 0.00 -15.85
N THR A 210 -10.53 0.77 -15.93
CA THR A 210 -9.18 0.31 -15.53
C THR A 210 -9.14 -0.20 -14.10
N LYS A 211 -9.73 0.52 -13.15
CA LYS A 211 -9.83 0.13 -11.75
C LYS A 211 -10.63 -1.17 -11.59
N LEU A 212 -11.77 -1.29 -12.28
CA LEU A 212 -12.58 -2.53 -12.29
C LEU A 212 -11.80 -3.73 -12.83
N ASP A 213 -11.03 -3.53 -13.91
CA ASP A 213 -10.17 -4.58 -14.46
C ASP A 213 -9.05 -4.96 -13.47
N GLN A 214 -8.50 -4.00 -12.73
CA GLN A 214 -7.52 -4.24 -11.68
C GLN A 214 -8.13 -4.99 -10.49
N ILE A 215 -9.32 -4.60 -10.03
CA ILE A 215 -10.08 -5.32 -8.99
C ILE A 215 -10.35 -6.77 -9.43
N THR A 216 -10.77 -6.96 -10.68
CA THR A 216 -11.04 -8.29 -11.25
C THR A 216 -9.77 -9.17 -11.26
N LYS A 217 -8.62 -8.60 -11.64
CA LYS A 217 -7.34 -9.34 -11.61
C LYS A 217 -6.91 -9.63 -10.18
N PHE A 218 -7.04 -8.69 -9.25
CA PHE A 218 -6.75 -8.88 -7.82
C PHE A 218 -7.61 -10.01 -7.23
N HIS A 219 -8.92 -9.96 -7.46
CA HIS A 219 -9.86 -11.01 -7.04
C HIS A 219 -9.46 -12.39 -7.62
N SER A 220 -9.03 -12.44 -8.90
CA SER A 220 -8.54 -13.68 -9.50
C SER A 220 -7.31 -14.24 -8.78
N VAL A 221 -6.33 -13.40 -8.42
CA VAL A 221 -5.13 -13.83 -7.67
C VAL A 221 -5.53 -14.46 -6.33
N LEU A 222 -6.44 -13.83 -5.59
CA LEU A 222 -6.93 -14.36 -4.30
C LEU A 222 -7.69 -15.67 -4.45
N THR A 223 -8.51 -15.79 -5.50
CA THR A 223 -9.27 -17.00 -5.83
C THR A 223 -8.33 -18.16 -6.19
N ASP A 224 -7.30 -17.89 -7.01
CA ASP A 224 -6.32 -18.89 -7.42
C ASP A 224 -5.53 -19.42 -6.22
N LEU A 225 -5.04 -18.54 -5.32
CA LEU A 225 -4.38 -18.95 -4.09
C LEU A 225 -5.29 -19.80 -3.19
N SER A 226 -6.57 -19.41 -3.05
CA SER A 226 -7.55 -20.19 -2.28
C SER A 226 -7.79 -21.57 -2.90
N ALA A 227 -7.87 -21.66 -4.24
CA ALA A 227 -8.04 -22.92 -4.96
C ALA A 227 -6.82 -23.85 -4.84
N GLU A 228 -5.63 -23.29 -4.67
CA GLU A 228 -4.39 -24.01 -4.40
C GLU A 228 -4.25 -24.46 -2.92
N GLY A 229 -5.20 -24.07 -2.06
CA GLY A 229 -5.22 -24.42 -0.65
C GLY A 229 -4.24 -23.60 0.19
N MET A 230 -3.91 -22.39 -0.27
CA MET A 230 -3.11 -21.44 0.48
C MET A 230 -3.98 -20.65 1.45
N ASP A 231 -3.49 -20.43 2.65
CA ASP A 231 -4.04 -19.47 3.61
C ASP A 231 -3.45 -18.10 3.33
N TRP A 232 -4.27 -17.07 3.43
CA TRP A 232 -3.77 -15.74 3.13
C TRP A 232 -4.50 -14.61 3.85
N VAL A 233 -3.79 -13.49 4.00
CA VAL A 233 -4.31 -12.16 4.28
C VAL A 233 -3.93 -11.23 3.14
N ALA A 234 -4.88 -10.46 2.65
CA ALA A 234 -4.68 -9.49 1.57
C ALA A 234 -5.17 -8.12 2.01
N ALA A 235 -4.39 -7.09 1.70
CA ALA A 235 -4.75 -5.74 2.04
C ALA A 235 -4.32 -4.75 0.95
N GLY A 236 -4.77 -3.52 1.08
CA GLY A 236 -4.34 -2.45 0.19
C GLY A 236 -5.27 -1.25 0.16
N ASP A 237 -4.77 -0.23 -0.51
CA ASP A 237 -5.53 0.93 -0.94
C ASP A 237 -6.21 0.60 -2.28
N LEU A 238 -7.52 0.37 -2.23
CA LEU A 238 -8.30 -0.04 -3.40
C LEU A 238 -8.82 1.16 -4.20
N ASN A 239 -8.67 2.37 -3.69
CA ASN A 239 -9.19 3.59 -4.32
C ASN A 239 -10.65 3.47 -4.79
N SER A 240 -11.46 2.72 -4.07
CA SER A 240 -12.88 2.46 -4.34
C SER A 240 -13.67 2.47 -3.06
N LEU A 241 -14.89 2.96 -3.10
CA LEU A 241 -15.77 2.99 -1.95
C LEU A 241 -16.58 1.70 -1.85
N PRO A 242 -16.87 1.22 -0.62
CA PRO A 242 -17.69 0.04 -0.42
C PRO A 242 -19.17 0.41 -0.53
N LYS A 243 -20.00 -0.59 -0.79
CA LYS A 243 -21.45 -0.43 -0.81
C LYS A 243 -21.97 0.08 0.53
N GLY A 244 -22.83 1.11 0.47
CA GLY A 244 -23.39 1.75 1.66
C GLY A 244 -22.64 3.00 2.11
N SER A 245 -21.72 3.50 1.28
CA SER A 245 -21.07 4.80 1.49
C SER A 245 -22.11 5.93 1.40
N ASP A 246 -22.08 6.83 2.38
CA ASP A 246 -23.01 7.95 2.49
C ASP A 246 -22.77 9.00 1.37
N ASN A 247 -21.51 9.18 0.97
CA ASN A 247 -21.11 10.10 -0.08
C ASN A 247 -20.25 9.35 -1.11
N LEU A 248 -20.47 9.67 -2.39
CA LEU A 248 -19.69 9.15 -3.51
C LEU A 248 -18.87 10.24 -4.19
N LYS A 249 -19.07 11.49 -3.83
CA LYS A 249 -18.41 12.68 -4.37
C LYS A 249 -18.65 13.90 -3.49
N ASP A 250 -18.10 15.03 -3.89
CA ASP A 250 -18.21 16.33 -3.19
C ASP A 250 -17.64 16.22 -1.75
N PHE A 251 -16.47 15.58 -1.62
CA PHE A 251 -15.80 15.42 -0.34
C PHE A 251 -15.26 16.75 0.20
N PRO A 252 -15.20 16.95 1.54
CA PRO A 252 -14.78 18.22 2.13
C PRO A 252 -13.31 18.57 1.80
N ASP A 253 -12.49 17.59 1.50
CA ASP A 253 -11.09 17.73 1.13
C ASP A 253 -10.84 17.89 -0.37
N ASP A 254 -11.87 17.87 -1.23
CA ASP A 254 -11.77 18.11 -2.67
C ASP A 254 -11.17 19.48 -3.00
N CYS A 255 -10.45 19.53 -4.12
CA CYS A 255 -9.83 20.74 -4.67
C CYS A 255 -10.32 21.04 -6.10
N PRO A 256 -11.51 21.60 -6.25
CA PRO A 256 -12.05 21.89 -7.58
C PRO A 256 -11.13 22.81 -8.39
N GLY A 257 -10.70 22.34 -9.55
CA GLY A 257 -9.93 23.14 -10.54
C GLY A 257 -8.42 23.00 -10.46
N MET A 258 -7.85 22.25 -9.51
CA MET A 258 -6.42 21.91 -9.48
C MET A 258 -6.15 20.48 -9.95
N PHE A 259 -6.96 19.54 -9.50
CA PHE A 259 -6.96 18.13 -9.92
C PHE A 259 -8.40 17.69 -10.11
N ASP A 260 -8.58 16.52 -10.68
CA ASP A 260 -9.91 15.94 -10.79
C ASP A 260 -10.48 15.74 -9.37
N VAL A 261 -11.75 16.09 -9.25
CA VAL A 261 -12.52 15.89 -8.02
C VAL A 261 -12.85 14.41 -7.93
N ASP A 262 -12.69 13.81 -6.76
CA ASP A 262 -13.01 12.40 -6.54
C ASP A 262 -14.51 12.17 -6.76
N ASP A 263 -14.84 11.34 -7.75
CA ASP A 263 -16.23 10.94 -8.05
C ASP A 263 -16.28 9.41 -8.24
N TYR A 264 -16.80 8.72 -7.24
CA TYR A 264 -16.99 7.25 -7.23
C TYR A 264 -18.40 6.85 -7.74
N SER A 265 -19.18 7.80 -8.27
CA SER A 265 -20.50 7.50 -8.82
C SER A 265 -20.40 6.50 -9.98
N GLY A 266 -21.10 5.37 -9.85
CA GLY A 266 -21.04 4.27 -10.82
C GLY A 266 -19.97 3.21 -10.54
N GLU A 267 -19.26 3.31 -9.42
CA GLU A 267 -18.29 2.32 -8.93
C GLU A 267 -18.80 1.53 -7.71
N GLU A 268 -20.04 1.78 -7.26
CA GLU A 268 -20.58 1.35 -5.96
C GLU A 268 -20.60 -0.17 -5.75
N ASP A 269 -20.51 -0.95 -6.82
CA ASP A 269 -20.51 -2.42 -6.81
C ASP A 269 -19.19 -3.06 -7.28
N TRP A 270 -18.18 -2.23 -7.59
CA TRP A 270 -16.94 -2.75 -8.17
C TRP A 270 -16.16 -3.67 -7.24
N ILE A 271 -16.13 -3.36 -5.95
CA ILE A 271 -15.44 -4.19 -4.95
C ILE A 271 -16.36 -5.22 -4.27
N ASP A 272 -17.66 -5.26 -4.60
CA ASP A 272 -18.62 -6.27 -4.06
C ASP A 272 -18.11 -7.72 -4.18
N PRO A 273 -17.45 -8.16 -5.29
CA PRO A 273 -16.93 -9.52 -5.39
C PRO A 273 -15.95 -9.90 -4.26
N LEU A 274 -15.12 -8.94 -3.80
CA LEU A 274 -14.20 -9.20 -2.70
C LEU A 274 -14.93 -9.46 -1.37
N PHE A 275 -16.00 -8.71 -1.10
CA PHE A 275 -16.83 -8.89 0.09
C PHE A 275 -17.73 -10.12 0.03
N ASN A 276 -18.12 -10.56 -1.18
CA ASN A 276 -18.97 -11.73 -1.35
C ASN A 276 -18.21 -13.04 -1.22
N ASP A 277 -16.96 -13.08 -1.67
CA ASP A 277 -16.20 -14.31 -1.81
C ASP A 277 -15.16 -14.50 -0.68
N PHE A 278 -14.80 -13.41 0.04
CA PHE A 278 -13.79 -13.43 1.09
C PHE A 278 -14.29 -12.74 2.37
N ASN A 279 -13.63 -13.03 3.48
CA ASN A 279 -13.92 -12.42 4.77
C ASN A 279 -13.21 -11.06 4.88
N SER A 280 -13.97 -9.97 4.86
CA SER A 280 -13.46 -8.62 5.08
C SER A 280 -13.27 -8.34 6.57
N ALA A 281 -12.20 -7.61 6.92
CA ALA A 281 -12.03 -7.06 8.28
C ALA A 281 -13.13 -6.05 8.65
N MET A 282 -13.69 -5.37 7.66
CA MET A 282 -14.81 -4.44 7.80
C MET A 282 -16.13 -5.15 7.52
N ASN A 283 -17.07 -5.07 8.47
CA ASN A 283 -18.43 -5.56 8.27
C ASN A 283 -19.28 -4.51 7.54
N LEU A 284 -19.79 -4.82 6.34
CA LEU A 284 -20.58 -3.89 5.54
C LEU A 284 -21.87 -3.41 6.23
N THR A 285 -22.45 -4.20 7.14
CA THR A 285 -23.64 -3.77 7.87
C THR A 285 -23.29 -2.72 8.92
N GLU A 286 -22.14 -2.89 9.60
CA GLU A 286 -21.63 -1.91 10.56
C GLU A 286 -21.16 -0.65 9.83
N TYR A 287 -20.47 -0.81 8.72
CA TYR A 287 -20.08 0.29 7.84
C TYR A 287 -21.26 1.15 7.40
N ALA A 288 -22.32 0.53 6.89
CA ALA A 288 -23.53 1.25 6.47
C ALA A 288 -24.30 1.92 7.63
N ALA A 289 -24.07 1.51 8.87
CA ALA A 289 -24.64 2.14 10.05
C ALA A 289 -23.80 3.31 10.58
N ASP A 290 -22.48 3.27 10.34
CA ASP A 290 -21.51 4.27 10.79
C ASP A 290 -20.29 4.26 9.84
N ASN A 291 -20.38 5.04 8.76
CA ASN A 291 -19.28 5.14 7.78
C ASN A 291 -18.04 5.77 8.40
N GLU A 292 -18.22 6.78 9.28
CA GLU A 292 -17.13 7.56 9.86
C GLU A 292 -16.15 6.70 10.67
N ALA A 293 -16.65 5.64 11.33
CA ALA A 293 -15.80 4.70 12.07
C ALA A 293 -14.79 3.95 11.18
N TRP A 294 -15.03 3.91 9.86
CA TRP A 294 -14.22 3.18 8.89
C TRP A 294 -13.52 4.08 7.87
N TYR A 295 -13.64 5.39 7.99
CA TYR A 295 -12.90 6.29 7.11
C TYR A 295 -11.40 6.13 7.31
N SER A 296 -10.68 5.92 6.23
CA SER A 296 -9.23 5.70 6.24
C SER A 296 -8.43 6.76 5.49
N TYR A 297 -9.09 7.67 4.77
CA TYR A 297 -8.42 8.67 3.95
C TYR A 297 -8.96 10.08 4.14
N THR A 298 -8.06 11.07 4.02
CA THR A 298 -8.39 12.49 3.83
C THR A 298 -7.22 13.25 3.22
N GLY A 299 -7.48 14.05 2.21
CA GLY A 299 -6.51 14.97 1.60
C GLY A 299 -6.15 16.16 2.51
N LYS A 300 -7.05 16.53 3.47
CA LYS A 300 -6.88 17.68 4.37
C LYS A 300 -7.12 17.29 5.81
N ALA A 301 -6.07 17.36 6.64
CA ALA A 301 -6.17 16.98 8.05
C ALA A 301 -7.17 17.82 8.85
N GLU A 302 -7.35 19.09 8.52
CA GLU A 302 -8.27 20.02 9.17
C GLU A 302 -9.75 19.69 8.93
N GLU A 303 -10.08 18.94 7.88
CA GLU A 303 -11.44 18.49 7.55
C GLU A 303 -11.77 17.14 8.21
N GLY A 304 -10.79 16.46 8.81
CA GLY A 304 -10.92 15.12 9.38
C GLY A 304 -10.95 14.04 8.30
N TRP A 305 -11.14 12.79 8.71
CA TRP A 305 -11.25 11.65 7.80
C TRP A 305 -12.54 11.74 6.98
N SER A 306 -12.49 11.42 5.69
CA SER A 306 -13.59 11.71 4.75
C SER A 306 -14.14 10.49 4.02
N ARG A 307 -13.37 9.40 3.84
CA ARG A 307 -13.80 8.22 3.10
C ARG A 307 -12.95 6.98 3.37
N THR A 308 -13.45 5.82 2.97
CA THR A 308 -12.81 4.51 3.16
C THR A 308 -12.19 4.03 1.86
N LEU A 309 -10.86 3.91 1.81
CA LEU A 309 -10.11 3.44 0.64
C LEU A 309 -9.26 2.20 0.93
N ASP A 310 -9.01 1.91 2.22
CA ASP A 310 -8.09 0.88 2.68
C ASP A 310 -8.84 -0.32 3.26
N TYR A 311 -8.48 -1.51 2.83
CA TYR A 311 -9.18 -2.75 3.15
C TYR A 311 -8.24 -3.87 3.53
N VAL A 312 -8.75 -4.80 4.34
CA VAL A 312 -8.09 -6.07 4.67
C VAL A 312 -9.08 -7.21 4.48
N PHE A 313 -8.67 -8.26 3.76
CA PHE A 313 -9.43 -9.46 3.46
C PHE A 313 -8.65 -10.72 3.81
N THR A 314 -9.36 -11.84 4.02
CA THR A 314 -8.75 -13.16 4.22
C THR A 314 -9.67 -14.27 3.71
N ASN A 315 -9.12 -15.43 3.41
CA ASN A 315 -9.89 -16.65 3.27
C ASN A 315 -10.04 -17.45 4.59
N GLY A 316 -9.37 -16.97 5.67
CA GLY A 316 -9.49 -17.46 7.04
C GLY A 316 -10.61 -16.78 7.82
N THR A 317 -10.49 -16.75 9.14
CA THR A 317 -11.46 -16.16 10.08
C THR A 317 -10.82 -15.07 10.93
N TRP A 318 -11.62 -14.07 11.30
CA TRP A 318 -11.19 -13.00 12.20
C TRP A 318 -11.46 -13.36 13.65
N VAL A 319 -10.54 -13.03 14.53
CA VAL A 319 -10.72 -13.16 15.99
C VAL A 319 -11.99 -12.42 16.43
N ASN A 320 -12.80 -13.05 17.28
CA ASN A 320 -14.06 -12.49 17.78
C ASN A 320 -15.02 -12.02 16.67
N ASP A 321 -15.08 -12.74 15.54
CA ASP A 321 -15.87 -12.37 14.36
C ASP A 321 -15.54 -10.95 13.83
N GLY A 322 -14.31 -10.47 14.06
CA GLY A 322 -13.82 -9.18 13.58
C GLY A 322 -14.13 -7.98 14.50
N ALA A 323 -14.67 -8.21 15.69
CA ALA A 323 -15.02 -7.13 16.62
C ALA A 323 -13.82 -6.27 17.09
N ASP A 324 -12.60 -6.80 16.94
CA ASP A 324 -11.35 -6.10 17.29
C ASP A 324 -10.66 -5.48 16.05
N ASN A 325 -11.25 -5.62 14.86
CA ASN A 325 -10.77 -4.99 13.64
C ASN A 325 -11.21 -3.52 13.62
N MET A 326 -10.33 -2.63 13.18
CA MET A 326 -10.62 -1.20 13.20
C MET A 326 -9.76 -0.39 12.23
N VAL A 327 -10.20 0.81 11.92
CA VAL A 327 -9.35 1.86 11.38
C VAL A 327 -8.77 2.65 12.55
N MET A 328 -7.45 2.74 12.62
CA MET A 328 -6.73 3.38 13.73
C MET A 328 -6.63 4.90 13.49
N GLN A 329 -7.75 5.61 13.62
CA GLN A 329 -7.92 7.02 13.24
C GLN A 329 -7.37 8.00 14.28
N SER A 330 -7.46 7.65 15.57
CA SER A 330 -7.19 8.56 16.68
C SER A 330 -6.63 7.82 17.89
N VAL A 331 -6.26 8.56 18.94
CA VAL A 331 -5.84 7.99 20.23
C VAL A 331 -6.89 7.04 20.81
N GLU A 332 -8.17 7.34 20.61
CA GLU A 332 -9.26 6.48 21.10
C GLU A 332 -9.42 5.20 20.26
N GLN A 333 -9.05 5.28 18.98
CA GLN A 333 -9.14 4.20 17.99
C GLN A 333 -7.74 3.77 17.55
N GLY A 334 -6.94 3.19 18.43
CA GLY A 334 -5.62 2.66 18.13
C GLY A 334 -4.44 3.34 18.81
N GLY A 335 -4.68 4.33 19.69
CA GLY A 335 -3.64 4.90 20.54
C GLY A 335 -2.83 6.06 19.93
N TYR A 336 -3.08 6.42 18.66
CA TYR A 336 -2.33 7.45 17.93
C TYR A 336 -3.23 8.41 17.15
N GLU A 337 -2.80 9.67 17.02
CA GLU A 337 -3.37 10.64 16.08
C GLU A 337 -2.75 10.43 14.69
N THR A 338 -3.19 9.39 14.00
CA THR A 338 -2.60 8.94 12.72
C THR A 338 -2.79 9.93 11.58
N ILE A 339 -3.77 10.83 11.71
CA ILE A 339 -4.03 11.91 10.74
C ILE A 339 -2.81 12.81 10.49
N TYR A 340 -1.83 12.83 11.39
CA TYR A 340 -0.58 13.58 11.21
C TYR A 340 0.59 12.75 10.70
N LEU A 341 0.42 11.42 10.58
CA LEU A 341 1.45 10.51 10.11
C LEU A 341 1.38 10.26 8.59
N SER A 342 0.16 10.22 8.04
CA SER A 342 -0.13 10.06 6.62
C SER A 342 -1.49 10.69 6.28
N ASP A 343 -1.86 10.76 5.02
CA ASP A 343 -3.21 11.06 4.54
C ASP A 343 -4.14 9.83 4.61
N HIS A 344 -3.58 8.66 4.91
CA HIS A 344 -4.31 7.45 5.24
C HIS A 344 -4.17 7.09 6.72
N ALA A 345 -5.21 6.48 7.29
CA ALA A 345 -5.18 5.83 8.59
C ALA A 345 -4.87 4.35 8.45
N PRO A 346 -4.08 3.75 9.35
CA PRO A 346 -3.83 2.31 9.34
C PRO A 346 -5.12 1.53 9.59
N VAL A 347 -5.27 0.38 8.92
CA VAL A 347 -6.36 -0.58 9.18
C VAL A 347 -5.78 -1.79 9.89
N GLN A 348 -6.25 -2.03 11.11
CA GLN A 348 -5.91 -3.19 11.93
C GLN A 348 -6.88 -4.33 11.68
N ALA A 349 -6.36 -5.55 11.58
CA ALA A 349 -7.16 -6.76 11.58
C ALA A 349 -6.44 -7.88 12.35
N ILE A 350 -7.19 -8.71 13.08
CA ILE A 350 -6.65 -9.81 13.89
C ILE A 350 -7.17 -11.13 13.33
N LEU A 351 -6.27 -11.88 12.69
CA LEU A 351 -6.54 -13.15 12.02
C LEU A 351 -6.39 -14.31 12.99
N GLU A 352 -7.36 -15.22 13.04
CA GLU A 352 -7.18 -16.52 13.72
C GLU A 352 -6.22 -17.39 12.90
N VAL A 353 -5.30 -18.08 13.58
CA VAL A 353 -4.43 -19.09 12.97
C VAL A 353 -4.46 -20.37 13.79
N GLU A 354 -4.58 -21.51 13.11
CA GLU A 354 -4.61 -22.85 13.73
C GLU A 354 -3.21 -23.48 13.79
#